data_a897a9fc8d2774e64ba2f650eb8aff8d
#
_entry.id   a897a9fc8d2774e64ba2f650eb8aff8d
#
_cell.length_a   1.000
_cell.length_b   1.000
_cell.length_c   1.000
_cell.angle_alpha   90.00
_cell.angle_beta   90.00
_cell.angle_gamma   90.00
#
_symmetry.space_group_name_H-M   'P 1'
#
loop_
_entity.id
_entity.type
_entity.pdbx_description
1 polymer ?
#
loop_
_entity_poly.entity_id
_entity_poly.type
_entity_poly.pdbx_seq_one_letter_code
_entity_poly.pdbx_strand_id
1 'polypeptide(L)'
;MQAAPSLFSYPNASKTKAEPVKKIHKLPGKTIERLSQYRRTLLLLSTEHKSHIFSHELAALLHITPVQVRRDIMLIGYTGTLRQGYDISELIDLIGDILDSRDGQKVAVVGLGDLGRAIIRYFSGKRTKLTITAAFDINPEKVDRVYGGIACHHIDSLQEIIQQEGISIGIITVPASEASKVTEILVMSGVKGILNFTPTPVNVPAHVYLQEYDMITSLEKVAYFVKKGSS
;
A
#
# COMPACT_ATOMS: atom_id res chain seq x y z
N MET A 1 -4.03 -30.50 -9.96
CA MET A 1 -3.71 -29.35 -9.10
C MET A 1 -4.54 -28.17 -9.59
N GLN A 2 -5.70 -27.93 -8.96
CA GLN A 2 -6.59 -26.84 -9.33
C GLN A 2 -6.05 -25.53 -8.75
N ALA A 3 -5.88 -24.53 -9.60
CA ALA A 3 -5.49 -23.17 -9.19
C ALA A 3 -6.64 -22.56 -8.39
N ALA A 4 -6.33 -22.00 -7.22
CA ALA A 4 -7.27 -21.24 -6.41
C ALA A 4 -7.79 -20.01 -7.17
N PRO A 5 -9.08 -19.65 -7.07
CA PRO A 5 -9.63 -18.50 -7.76
C PRO A 5 -9.00 -17.20 -7.21
N SER A 6 -8.61 -16.30 -8.12
CA SER A 6 -8.09 -14.97 -7.78
C SER A 6 -9.20 -14.12 -7.14
N LEU A 7 -9.08 -13.80 -5.86
CA LEU A 7 -10.08 -13.15 -5.01
C LEU A 7 -10.36 -11.65 -5.32
N PHE A 8 -9.75 -11.07 -6.35
CA PHE A 8 -9.92 -9.65 -6.65
C PHE A 8 -10.18 -9.40 -8.14
N SER A 9 -11.43 -9.62 -8.55
CA SER A 9 -11.93 -9.16 -9.85
C SER A 9 -12.74 -7.89 -9.62
N TYR A 10 -12.22 -6.72 -10.02
CA TYR A 10 -13.00 -5.48 -10.00
C TYR A 10 -14.08 -5.53 -11.08
N PRO A 11 -15.35 -5.23 -10.79
CA PRO A 11 -16.36 -5.06 -11.83
C PRO A 11 -16.01 -3.84 -12.68
N ASN A 12 -16.23 -3.96 -13.99
CA ASN A 12 -16.06 -2.88 -14.96
C ASN A 12 -17.05 -1.75 -14.65
N ALA A 13 -16.55 -0.56 -14.33
CA ALA A 13 -17.33 0.61 -13.98
C ALA A 13 -18.17 1.09 -15.17
N SER A 14 -19.48 1.00 -15.06
CA SER A 14 -20.41 1.76 -15.91
C SER A 14 -20.43 3.23 -15.45
N LYS A 15 -20.24 4.13 -16.42
CA LYS A 15 -20.08 5.58 -16.26
C LYS A 15 -21.33 6.23 -15.69
N THR A 16 -21.29 6.64 -14.44
CA THR A 16 -22.11 7.76 -13.94
C THR A 16 -21.19 8.96 -13.75
N LYS A 17 -21.57 10.11 -14.32
CA LYS A 17 -20.80 11.36 -14.25
C LYS A 17 -20.73 11.82 -12.80
N ALA A 18 -19.60 11.58 -12.15
CA ALA A 18 -19.28 12.22 -10.88
C ALA A 18 -18.83 13.66 -11.17
N GLU A 19 -19.42 14.62 -10.44
CA GLU A 19 -18.91 15.98 -10.38
C GLU A 19 -17.44 15.99 -9.93
N PRO A 20 -16.60 16.97 -10.36
CA PRO A 20 -15.19 16.97 -10.03
C PRO A 20 -15.01 17.02 -8.51
N VAL A 21 -14.32 16.04 -7.97
CA VAL A 21 -13.92 15.95 -6.56
C VAL A 21 -13.34 17.30 -6.15
N LYS A 22 -14.05 18.03 -5.26
CA LYS A 22 -13.54 19.26 -4.63
C LYS A 22 -12.09 19.00 -4.20
N LYS A 23 -11.17 19.93 -4.49
CA LYS A 23 -9.75 19.86 -4.09
C LYS A 23 -9.66 19.38 -2.65
N ILE A 24 -9.39 18.10 -2.46
CA ILE A 24 -9.20 17.53 -1.15
C ILE A 24 -7.88 18.11 -0.64
N HIS A 25 -7.95 18.90 0.43
CA HIS A 25 -6.76 19.32 1.17
C HIS A 25 -5.96 18.06 1.55
N LYS A 26 -4.63 18.17 1.55
CA LYS A 26 -3.72 17.05 1.88
C LYS A 26 -4.22 16.32 3.14
N LEU A 27 -4.69 15.09 2.96
CA LEU A 27 -5.21 14.28 4.06
C LEU A 27 -4.08 13.90 5.02
N PRO A 28 -4.34 13.82 6.34
CA PRO A 28 -3.36 13.30 7.29
C PRO A 28 -2.98 11.84 6.98
N GLY A 29 -1.70 11.48 7.17
CA GLY A 29 -1.21 10.12 6.88
C GLY A 29 -2.03 9.01 7.57
N LYS A 30 -2.37 9.20 8.85
CA LYS A 30 -3.25 8.26 9.59
C LYS A 30 -4.65 8.11 8.99
N THR A 31 -5.18 9.15 8.35
CA THR A 31 -6.45 9.05 7.63
C THR A 31 -6.28 8.21 6.36
N ILE A 32 -5.20 8.40 5.61
CA ILE A 32 -4.86 7.58 4.44
C ILE A 32 -4.73 6.10 4.81
N GLU A 33 -4.05 5.78 5.90
CA GLU A 33 -3.93 4.41 6.42
C GLU A 33 -5.30 3.79 6.70
N ARG A 34 -6.19 4.52 7.40
CA ARG A 34 -7.54 4.05 7.71
C ARG A 34 -8.42 3.92 6.45
N LEU A 35 -8.34 4.85 5.50
CA LEU A 35 -9.06 4.73 4.23
C LEU A 35 -8.63 3.47 3.47
N SER A 36 -7.35 3.13 3.47
CA SER A 36 -6.86 1.87 2.90
C SER A 36 -7.43 0.65 3.63
N GLN A 37 -7.54 0.70 4.97
CA GLN A 37 -8.18 -0.36 5.76
C GLN A 37 -9.68 -0.45 5.47
N TYR A 38 -10.38 0.68 5.40
CA TYR A 38 -11.81 0.73 5.04
C TYR A 38 -12.04 0.06 3.68
N ARG A 39 -11.30 0.46 2.65
CA ARG A 39 -11.42 -0.12 1.30
C ARG A 39 -11.27 -1.65 1.31
N ARG A 40 -10.25 -2.18 2.00
CA ARG A 40 -10.05 -3.63 2.09
C ARG A 40 -11.21 -4.36 2.77
N THR A 41 -11.70 -3.81 3.88
CA THR A 41 -12.84 -4.37 4.62
C THR A 41 -14.13 -4.31 3.78
N LEU A 42 -14.38 -3.19 3.12
CA LEU A 42 -15.54 -3.01 2.25
C LEU A 42 -15.51 -3.95 1.04
N LEU A 43 -14.35 -4.16 0.43
CA LEU A 43 -14.18 -5.14 -0.65
C LEU A 43 -14.52 -6.56 -0.20
N LEU A 44 -14.12 -6.98 1.00
CA LEU A 44 -14.50 -8.28 1.56
C LEU A 44 -16.02 -8.37 1.76
N LEU A 45 -16.64 -7.37 2.36
CA LEU A 45 -18.09 -7.33 2.58
C LEU A 45 -18.89 -7.32 1.27
N SER A 46 -18.36 -6.66 0.24
CA SER A 46 -18.97 -6.68 -1.10
C SER A 46 -18.99 -8.08 -1.72
N THR A 47 -17.99 -8.93 -1.45
CA THR A 47 -18.01 -10.34 -1.89
C THR A 47 -19.05 -11.17 -1.16
N GLU A 48 -19.48 -10.74 0.02
CA GLU A 48 -20.58 -11.34 0.81
C GLU A 48 -21.97 -10.78 0.43
N HIS A 49 -22.06 -10.02 -0.66
CA HIS A 49 -23.30 -9.37 -1.14
C HIS A 49 -23.89 -8.33 -0.19
N LYS A 50 -23.11 -7.81 0.75
CA LYS A 50 -23.55 -6.70 1.61
C LYS A 50 -23.48 -5.39 0.82
N SER A 51 -24.62 -4.69 0.72
CA SER A 51 -24.71 -3.44 -0.05
C SER A 51 -24.44 -2.19 0.78
N HIS A 52 -24.75 -2.21 2.07
CA HIS A 52 -24.64 -1.05 2.96
C HIS A 52 -23.99 -1.41 4.28
N ILE A 53 -23.37 -0.41 4.92
CA ILE A 53 -22.73 -0.56 6.24
C ILE A 53 -22.91 0.70 7.09
N PHE A 54 -23.13 0.53 8.39
CA PHE A 54 -23.13 1.64 9.34
C PHE A 54 -21.73 1.91 9.89
N SER A 55 -21.51 3.17 10.34
CA SER A 55 -20.23 3.56 10.96
C SER A 55 -19.83 2.71 12.16
N HIS A 56 -20.80 2.25 12.96
CA HIS A 56 -20.52 1.40 14.12
C HIS A 56 -20.09 -0.01 13.73
N GLU A 57 -20.64 -0.58 12.67
CA GLU A 57 -20.25 -1.89 12.15
C GLU A 57 -18.81 -1.84 11.60
N LEU A 58 -18.51 -0.85 10.75
CA LEU A 58 -17.16 -0.67 10.19
C LEU A 58 -16.13 -0.39 11.30
N ALA A 59 -16.52 0.37 12.31
CA ALA A 59 -15.69 0.66 13.47
C ALA A 59 -15.38 -0.59 14.31
N ALA A 60 -16.38 -1.45 14.53
CA ALA A 60 -16.21 -2.72 15.24
C ALA A 60 -15.23 -3.66 14.52
N LEU A 61 -15.35 -3.80 13.19
CA LEU A 61 -14.46 -4.62 12.36
C LEU A 61 -13.00 -4.16 12.40
N LEU A 62 -12.76 -2.87 12.61
CA LEU A 62 -11.43 -2.26 12.57
C LEU A 62 -10.89 -1.85 13.94
N HIS A 63 -11.63 -2.15 15.02
CA HIS A 63 -11.27 -1.81 16.40
C HIS A 63 -10.98 -0.32 16.60
N ILE A 64 -11.81 0.54 15.99
CA ILE A 64 -11.76 2.00 16.14
C ILE A 64 -13.12 2.53 16.58
N THR A 65 -13.23 3.84 16.79
CA THR A 65 -14.51 4.44 17.22
C THR A 65 -15.41 4.79 16.03
N PRO A 66 -16.75 4.69 16.16
CA PRO A 66 -17.68 5.13 15.11
C PRO A 66 -17.56 6.63 14.79
N VAL A 67 -17.12 7.43 15.77
CA VAL A 67 -16.86 8.87 15.58
C VAL A 67 -15.69 9.07 14.62
N GLN A 68 -14.63 8.27 14.76
CA GLN A 68 -13.49 8.35 13.86
C GLN A 68 -13.87 7.95 12.43
N VAL A 69 -14.64 6.90 12.25
CA VAL A 69 -15.15 6.48 10.92
C VAL A 69 -15.96 7.63 10.28
N ARG A 70 -16.92 8.21 11.02
CA ARG A 70 -17.71 9.33 10.48
C ARG A 70 -16.85 10.53 10.10
N ARG A 71 -15.87 10.89 10.94
CA ARG A 71 -14.96 12.00 10.67
C ARG A 71 -14.13 11.77 9.40
N ASP A 72 -13.57 10.59 9.23
CA ASP A 72 -12.77 10.26 8.05
C ASP A 72 -13.60 10.27 6.76
N ILE A 73 -14.81 9.70 6.80
CA ILE A 73 -15.72 9.65 5.65
C ILE A 73 -16.22 11.09 5.30
N MET A 74 -16.50 11.93 6.30
CA MET A 74 -16.84 13.33 6.06
C MET A 74 -15.66 14.11 5.44
N LEU A 75 -14.41 13.82 5.86
CA LEU A 75 -13.22 14.49 5.30
C LEU A 75 -13.05 14.22 3.80
N ILE A 76 -13.48 13.05 3.31
CA ILE A 76 -13.46 12.73 1.90
C ILE A 76 -14.72 13.18 1.15
N GLY A 77 -15.60 13.92 1.81
CA GLY A 77 -16.78 14.53 1.19
C GLY A 77 -17.97 13.57 1.01
N TYR A 78 -18.00 12.43 1.71
CA TYR A 78 -19.09 11.47 1.63
C TYR A 78 -19.98 11.48 2.87
N THR A 79 -21.28 11.34 2.66
CA THR A 79 -22.28 11.24 3.73
C THR A 79 -23.24 10.09 3.43
N GLY A 80 -23.39 9.18 4.38
CA GLY A 80 -24.39 8.12 4.29
C GLY A 80 -25.80 8.61 4.63
N THR A 81 -26.77 7.74 4.47
CA THR A 81 -28.15 8.00 4.88
C THR A 81 -28.40 7.50 6.30
N LEU A 82 -29.32 8.18 7.03
CA LEU A 82 -29.68 7.80 8.41
C LEU A 82 -30.29 6.38 8.50
N ARG A 83 -30.96 5.92 7.45
CA ARG A 83 -31.65 4.65 7.45
C ARG A 83 -30.82 3.47 6.95
N GLN A 84 -29.88 3.69 6.06
CA GLN A 84 -29.12 2.63 5.39
C GLN A 84 -27.61 2.68 5.69
N GLY A 85 -27.10 3.80 6.24
CA GLY A 85 -25.67 3.99 6.44
C GLY A 85 -24.96 4.41 5.15
N TYR A 86 -23.82 3.82 4.89
CA TYR A 86 -22.98 4.08 3.71
C TYR A 86 -23.19 2.99 2.67
N ASP A 87 -23.36 3.37 1.40
CA ASP A 87 -23.28 2.43 0.29
C ASP A 87 -21.84 1.94 0.13
N ILE A 88 -21.68 0.61 0.11
CA ILE A 88 -20.35 -0.02 0.08
C ILE A 88 -19.66 0.21 -1.25
N SER A 89 -20.38 0.12 -2.38
CA SER A 89 -19.82 0.30 -3.71
C SER A 89 -19.35 1.74 -3.93
N GLU A 90 -20.21 2.70 -3.62
CA GLU A 90 -19.88 4.12 -3.75
C GLU A 90 -18.68 4.51 -2.89
N LEU A 91 -18.60 3.94 -1.67
CA LEU A 91 -17.50 4.26 -0.76
C LEU A 91 -16.19 3.61 -1.20
N ILE A 92 -16.22 2.40 -1.78
CA ILE A 92 -15.05 1.76 -2.39
C ILE A 92 -14.52 2.60 -3.53
N ASP A 93 -15.40 3.05 -4.44
CA ASP A 93 -15.03 3.84 -5.62
C ASP A 93 -14.42 5.19 -5.20
N LEU A 94 -15.08 5.90 -4.28
CA LEU A 94 -14.58 7.19 -3.78
C LEU A 94 -13.22 7.07 -3.08
N ILE A 95 -13.03 6.04 -2.25
CA ILE A 95 -11.73 5.80 -1.61
C ILE A 95 -10.70 5.41 -2.67
N GLY A 96 -11.09 4.65 -3.68
CA GLY A 96 -10.25 4.33 -4.83
C GLY A 96 -9.75 5.57 -5.56
N ASP A 97 -10.64 6.51 -5.88
CA ASP A 97 -10.30 7.77 -6.54
C ASP A 97 -9.31 8.63 -5.74
N ILE A 98 -9.30 8.48 -4.41
CA ILE A 98 -8.39 9.21 -3.52
C ILE A 98 -7.02 8.51 -3.41
N LEU A 99 -7.01 7.20 -3.28
CA LEU A 99 -5.80 6.44 -2.99
C LEU A 99 -5.03 6.03 -4.23
N ASP A 100 -5.73 5.85 -5.36
CA ASP A 100 -5.13 5.32 -6.57
C ASP A 100 -4.75 6.46 -7.54
N SER A 101 -3.60 6.37 -8.15
CA SER A 101 -3.28 7.21 -9.31
C SER A 101 -4.04 6.70 -10.54
N ARG A 102 -4.37 7.61 -11.49
CA ARG A 102 -5.12 7.24 -12.71
C ARG A 102 -4.41 6.15 -13.51
N ASP A 103 -3.11 6.29 -13.69
CA ASP A 103 -2.28 5.39 -14.50
C ASP A 103 -1.64 4.25 -13.71
N GLY A 104 -1.97 4.14 -12.41
CA GLY A 104 -1.28 3.26 -11.49
C GLY A 104 0.11 3.78 -11.10
N GLN A 105 0.81 3.06 -10.23
CA GLN A 105 2.17 3.38 -9.81
C GLN A 105 3.03 2.14 -9.89
N LYS A 106 4.20 2.28 -10.50
CA LYS A 106 5.18 1.20 -10.61
C LYS A 106 6.14 1.24 -9.44
N VAL A 107 6.49 0.08 -8.96
CA VAL A 107 7.27 -0.16 -7.75
C VAL A 107 8.47 -1.03 -8.06
N ALA A 108 9.62 -0.68 -7.52
CA ALA A 108 10.82 -1.51 -7.51
C ALA A 108 11.05 -2.10 -6.12
N VAL A 109 11.58 -3.32 -6.05
CA VAL A 109 12.08 -3.95 -4.82
C VAL A 109 13.59 -4.05 -4.89
N VAL A 110 14.30 -3.49 -3.91
CA VAL A 110 15.76 -3.55 -3.84
C VAL A 110 16.17 -4.44 -2.67
N GLY A 111 16.90 -5.52 -3.00
CA GLY A 111 17.27 -6.61 -2.10
C GLY A 111 16.31 -7.80 -2.19
N LEU A 112 16.71 -8.85 -2.87
CA LEU A 112 15.94 -10.10 -3.00
C LEU A 112 16.37 -11.18 -1.99
N GLY A 113 16.47 -10.76 -0.71
CA GLY A 113 16.48 -11.67 0.43
C GLY A 113 15.11 -12.34 0.64
N ASP A 114 14.93 -13.00 1.77
CA ASP A 114 13.65 -13.68 2.08
C ASP A 114 12.48 -12.71 2.11
N LEU A 115 12.68 -11.52 2.72
CA LEU A 115 11.64 -10.49 2.80
C LEU A 115 11.28 -9.91 1.43
N GLY A 116 12.28 -9.54 0.60
CA GLY A 116 12.03 -9.00 -0.73
C GLY A 116 11.25 -9.98 -1.61
N ARG A 117 11.64 -11.26 -1.60
CA ARG A 117 10.90 -12.32 -2.31
C ARG A 117 9.49 -12.54 -1.77
N ALA A 118 9.32 -12.45 -0.45
CA ALA A 118 7.99 -12.56 0.17
C ALA A 118 7.07 -11.40 -0.24
N ILE A 119 7.60 -10.18 -0.30
CA ILE A 119 6.87 -8.98 -0.76
C ILE A 119 6.43 -9.17 -2.22
N ILE A 120 7.31 -9.57 -3.12
CA ILE A 120 6.96 -9.81 -4.52
C ILE A 120 5.84 -10.85 -4.61
N ARG A 121 5.96 -11.99 -3.93
CA ARG A 121 4.91 -13.03 -3.93
C ARG A 121 3.60 -12.53 -3.35
N TYR A 122 3.64 -11.69 -2.31
CA TYR A 122 2.45 -11.14 -1.70
C TYR A 122 1.68 -10.22 -2.65
N PHE A 123 2.37 -9.44 -3.48
CA PHE A 123 1.75 -8.54 -4.45
C PHE A 123 1.38 -9.23 -5.77
N SER A 124 1.96 -10.39 -6.09
CA SER A 124 1.63 -11.15 -7.30
C SER A 124 0.16 -11.56 -7.31
N GLY A 125 -0.52 -11.31 -8.43
CA GLY A 125 -1.94 -11.64 -8.63
C GLY A 125 -2.92 -10.69 -7.93
N LYS A 126 -2.47 -9.71 -7.17
CA LYS A 126 -3.33 -8.67 -6.60
C LYS A 126 -3.52 -7.56 -7.62
N ARG A 127 -4.75 -7.38 -8.07
CA ARG A 127 -5.12 -6.28 -8.97
C ARG A 127 -5.22 -4.99 -8.17
N THR A 128 -4.08 -4.39 -7.89
CA THR A 128 -4.00 -3.05 -7.31
C THR A 128 -3.39 -2.12 -8.34
N LYS A 129 -3.64 -0.84 -8.22
CA LYS A 129 -2.94 0.17 -9.03
C LYS A 129 -1.48 0.39 -8.59
N LEU A 130 -0.97 -0.46 -7.72
CA LEU A 130 0.43 -0.55 -7.32
C LEU A 130 1.00 -1.84 -7.88
N THR A 131 1.93 -1.74 -8.83
CA THR A 131 2.49 -2.90 -9.52
C THR A 131 3.99 -2.95 -9.32
N ILE A 132 4.51 -4.04 -8.77
CA ILE A 132 5.95 -4.29 -8.76
C ILE A 132 6.34 -4.68 -10.18
N THR A 133 7.27 -3.93 -10.80
CA THR A 133 7.69 -4.15 -12.18
C THR A 133 9.14 -4.56 -12.29
N ALA A 134 9.99 -4.22 -11.31
CA ALA A 134 11.40 -4.57 -11.30
C ALA A 134 11.88 -4.96 -9.90
N ALA A 135 12.91 -5.78 -9.86
CA ALA A 135 13.62 -6.12 -8.64
C ALA A 135 15.13 -5.99 -8.86
N PHE A 136 15.88 -5.69 -7.79
CA PHE A 136 17.32 -5.47 -7.86
C PHE A 136 18.04 -6.20 -6.74
N ASP A 137 19.19 -6.80 -7.06
CA ASP A 137 20.08 -7.42 -6.08
C ASP A 137 21.55 -7.28 -6.56
N ILE A 138 22.49 -7.45 -5.66
CA ILE A 138 23.93 -7.47 -5.97
C ILE A 138 24.43 -8.90 -6.22
N ASN A 139 23.68 -9.92 -5.78
CA ASN A 139 24.11 -11.30 -5.87
C ASN A 139 23.90 -11.84 -7.30
N PRO A 140 24.98 -12.22 -8.02
CA PRO A 140 24.89 -12.72 -9.39
C PRO A 140 24.03 -13.98 -9.53
N GLU A 141 23.86 -14.78 -8.46
CA GLU A 141 22.97 -15.94 -8.48
C GLU A 141 21.49 -15.59 -8.56
N LYS A 142 21.12 -14.34 -8.24
CA LYS A 142 19.75 -13.83 -8.26
C LYS A 142 19.48 -12.95 -9.47
N VAL A 143 20.51 -12.29 -9.99
CA VAL A 143 20.43 -11.43 -11.17
C VAL A 143 20.06 -12.28 -12.41
N ASP A 144 19.34 -11.66 -13.35
CA ASP A 144 18.83 -12.28 -14.58
C ASP A 144 17.87 -13.47 -14.36
N ARG A 145 17.31 -13.56 -13.15
CA ARG A 145 16.25 -14.53 -12.83
C ARG A 145 14.90 -13.82 -12.63
N VAL A 146 13.83 -14.59 -12.71
CA VAL A 146 12.45 -14.11 -12.54
C VAL A 146 11.88 -14.62 -11.23
N TYR A 147 11.37 -13.72 -10.40
CA TYR A 147 10.75 -14.00 -9.11
C TYR A 147 9.28 -13.53 -9.11
N GLY A 148 8.35 -14.46 -9.06
CA GLY A 148 6.92 -14.12 -9.09
C GLY A 148 6.47 -13.35 -10.33
N GLY A 149 7.13 -13.56 -11.46
CA GLY A 149 6.88 -12.84 -12.71
C GLY A 149 7.68 -11.54 -12.87
N ILE A 150 8.52 -11.16 -11.89
CA ILE A 150 9.32 -9.94 -11.88
C ILE A 150 10.77 -10.28 -12.18
N ALA A 151 11.38 -9.59 -13.16
CA ALA A 151 12.78 -9.71 -13.48
C ALA A 151 13.66 -9.10 -12.39
N CYS A 152 14.73 -9.79 -12.03
CA CYS A 152 15.76 -9.28 -11.13
C CYS A 152 16.95 -8.79 -11.94
N HIS A 153 17.32 -7.54 -11.70
CA HIS A 153 18.44 -6.87 -12.36
C HIS A 153 19.57 -6.63 -11.38
N HIS A 154 20.78 -6.43 -11.90
CA HIS A 154 21.89 -5.97 -11.06
C HIS A 154 21.64 -4.52 -10.59
N ILE A 155 22.07 -4.20 -9.37
CA ILE A 155 21.86 -2.86 -8.76
C ILE A 155 22.44 -1.74 -9.62
N ASP A 156 23.48 -1.98 -10.40
CA ASP A 156 24.13 -0.97 -11.26
C ASP A 156 23.20 -0.48 -12.37
N SER A 157 22.21 -1.27 -12.79
CA SER A 157 21.19 -0.88 -13.79
C SER A 157 19.97 -0.19 -13.19
N LEU A 158 19.95 0.01 -11.86
CA LEU A 158 18.78 0.52 -11.14
C LEU A 158 18.32 1.88 -11.70
N GLN A 159 19.24 2.82 -11.88
CA GLN A 159 18.89 4.16 -12.35
C GLN A 159 18.27 4.13 -13.75
N GLU A 160 18.86 3.38 -14.65
CA GLU A 160 18.39 3.23 -16.03
C GLU A 160 16.98 2.64 -16.06
N ILE A 161 16.76 1.52 -15.39
CA ILE A 161 15.47 0.81 -15.40
C ILE A 161 14.38 1.64 -14.71
N ILE A 162 14.68 2.32 -13.60
CA ILE A 162 13.72 3.21 -12.94
C ILE A 162 13.23 4.30 -13.90
N GLN A 163 14.14 4.90 -14.67
CA GLN A 163 13.80 5.95 -15.61
C GLN A 163 13.04 5.41 -16.83
N GLN A 164 13.51 4.32 -17.42
CA GLN A 164 12.88 3.70 -18.60
C GLN A 164 11.46 3.22 -18.32
N GLU A 165 11.26 2.58 -17.19
CA GLU A 165 9.95 2.05 -16.81
C GLU A 165 9.04 3.07 -16.14
N GLY A 166 9.56 4.22 -15.72
CA GLY A 166 8.79 5.22 -14.98
C GLY A 166 8.39 4.75 -13.57
N ILE A 167 9.30 4.04 -12.89
CA ILE A 167 9.07 3.56 -11.53
C ILE A 167 9.10 4.74 -10.57
N SER A 168 8.07 4.86 -9.73
CA SER A 168 7.90 6.00 -8.84
C SER A 168 8.09 5.66 -7.36
N ILE A 169 8.13 4.38 -7.00
CA ILE A 169 8.24 3.93 -5.61
C ILE A 169 9.34 2.87 -5.50
N GLY A 170 10.21 3.00 -4.50
CA GLY A 170 11.21 2.00 -4.12
C GLY A 170 10.88 1.32 -2.79
N ILE A 171 11.01 0.01 -2.73
CA ILE A 171 10.93 -0.78 -1.49
C ILE A 171 12.34 -1.26 -1.17
N ILE A 172 12.84 -0.95 0.04
CA ILE A 172 14.18 -1.31 0.51
C ILE A 172 14.09 -2.49 1.46
N THR A 173 14.74 -3.59 1.07
CA THR A 173 14.81 -4.85 1.85
C THR A 173 16.24 -5.42 1.86
N VAL A 174 17.22 -4.52 1.83
CA VAL A 174 18.66 -4.83 1.89
C VAL A 174 19.14 -4.97 3.33
N PRO A 175 20.38 -5.45 3.58
CA PRO A 175 21.00 -5.37 4.90
C PRO A 175 21.09 -3.92 5.41
N ALA A 176 21.02 -3.75 6.73
CA ALA A 176 21.03 -2.44 7.39
C ALA A 176 22.19 -1.52 6.94
N SER A 177 23.37 -2.08 6.72
CA SER A 177 24.55 -1.36 6.23
C SER A 177 24.40 -0.72 4.86
N GLU A 178 23.54 -1.27 4.01
CA GLU A 178 23.34 -0.82 2.63
C GLU A 178 22.15 0.15 2.48
N ALA A 179 21.34 0.32 3.52
CA ALA A 179 20.09 1.08 3.45
C ALA A 179 20.30 2.53 2.96
N SER A 180 21.25 3.25 3.53
CA SER A 180 21.53 4.65 3.16
C SER A 180 21.98 4.78 1.71
N LYS A 181 22.92 3.93 1.28
CA LYS A 181 23.43 3.92 -0.09
C LYS A 181 22.33 3.64 -1.11
N VAL A 182 21.50 2.64 -0.85
CA VAL A 182 20.36 2.29 -1.73
C VAL A 182 19.33 3.41 -1.76
N THR A 183 19.09 4.07 -0.62
CA THR A 183 18.19 5.22 -0.55
C THR A 183 18.69 6.36 -1.46
N GLU A 184 19.97 6.70 -1.40
CA GLU A 184 20.58 7.74 -2.24
C GLU A 184 20.43 7.40 -3.73
N ILE A 185 20.74 6.17 -4.13
CA ILE A 185 20.60 5.73 -5.53
C ILE A 185 19.15 5.86 -5.98
N LEU A 186 18.18 5.40 -5.18
CA LEU A 186 16.75 5.52 -5.50
C LEU A 186 16.31 6.99 -5.66
N VAL A 187 16.72 7.86 -4.75
CA VAL A 187 16.43 9.31 -4.83
C VAL A 187 17.03 9.93 -6.09
N MET A 188 18.30 9.64 -6.39
CA MET A 188 18.97 10.11 -7.60
C MET A 188 18.34 9.61 -8.89
N SER A 189 17.76 8.40 -8.85
CA SER A 189 17.02 7.80 -9.98
C SER A 189 15.65 8.43 -10.21
N GLY A 190 15.17 9.28 -9.30
CA GLY A 190 13.94 10.05 -9.45
C GLY A 190 12.69 9.41 -8.85
N VAL A 191 12.82 8.42 -7.94
CA VAL A 191 11.66 7.89 -7.20
C VAL A 191 11.03 8.99 -6.33
N LYS A 192 9.73 8.92 -6.15
CA LYS A 192 8.93 9.90 -5.38
C LYS A 192 8.51 9.37 -4.01
N GLY A 193 8.64 8.06 -3.79
CA GLY A 193 8.33 7.42 -2.52
C GLY A 193 9.25 6.26 -2.21
N ILE A 194 9.57 6.09 -0.93
CA ILE A 194 10.39 4.99 -0.43
C ILE A 194 9.67 4.32 0.74
N LEU A 195 9.58 3.00 0.70
CA LEU A 195 9.17 2.16 1.82
C LEU A 195 10.39 1.40 2.34
N ASN A 196 10.90 1.78 3.51
CA ASN A 196 12.07 1.19 4.13
C ASN A 196 11.67 0.10 5.13
N PHE A 197 12.11 -1.14 4.87
CA PHE A 197 11.93 -2.28 5.78
C PHE A 197 13.19 -2.62 6.59
N THR A 198 14.26 -1.86 6.41
CA THR A 198 15.47 -2.07 7.21
C THR A 198 15.31 -1.45 8.59
N PRO A 199 16.01 -1.95 9.62
CA PRO A 199 15.98 -1.34 10.94
C PRO A 199 16.78 -0.03 11.03
N THR A 200 17.46 0.37 9.95
CA THR A 200 18.26 1.60 9.89
C THR A 200 17.41 2.76 9.39
N PRO A 201 17.23 3.84 10.16
CA PRO A 201 16.61 5.05 9.67
C PRO A 201 17.37 5.63 8.47
N VAL A 202 16.65 6.09 7.47
CA VAL A 202 17.22 6.70 6.27
C VAL A 202 16.71 8.13 6.08
N ASN A 203 17.48 8.96 5.42
CA ASN A 203 17.12 10.34 5.14
C ASN A 203 16.79 10.53 3.66
N VAL A 204 15.71 11.26 3.39
CA VAL A 204 15.30 11.61 2.03
C VAL A 204 15.02 13.12 1.93
N PRO A 205 15.20 13.74 0.74
CA PRO A 205 14.82 15.13 0.55
C PRO A 205 13.30 15.32 0.66
N ALA A 206 12.86 16.55 0.97
CA ALA A 206 11.46 16.88 1.28
C ALA A 206 10.45 16.56 0.15
N HIS A 207 10.92 16.38 -1.08
CA HIS A 207 10.07 16.01 -2.22
C HIS A 207 9.88 14.51 -2.38
N VAL A 208 10.56 13.67 -1.59
CA VAL A 208 10.40 12.21 -1.57
C VAL A 208 9.64 11.83 -0.30
N TYR A 209 8.57 11.06 -0.44
CA TYR A 209 7.84 10.53 0.71
C TYR A 209 8.56 9.29 1.26
N LEU A 210 8.89 9.31 2.54
CA LEU A 210 9.47 8.17 3.24
C LEU A 210 8.45 7.56 4.20
N GLN A 211 8.29 6.26 4.11
CA GLN A 211 7.61 5.43 5.12
C GLN A 211 8.59 4.40 5.64
N GLU A 212 8.82 4.40 6.93
CA GLU A 212 9.60 3.37 7.62
C GLU A 212 8.66 2.32 8.24
N TYR A 213 9.01 1.06 8.09
CA TYR A 213 8.26 -0.05 8.64
C TYR A 213 9.18 -0.95 9.47
N ASP A 214 9.21 -0.72 10.77
CA ASP A 214 9.99 -1.49 11.74
C ASP A 214 9.11 -2.54 12.41
N MET A 215 9.39 -3.80 12.09
CA MET A 215 8.70 -4.95 12.69
C MET A 215 9.09 -5.16 14.15
N ILE A 216 10.32 -4.80 14.54
CA ILE A 216 10.80 -4.95 15.93
C ILE A 216 10.00 -4.04 16.83
N THR A 217 9.88 -2.75 16.49
CA THR A 217 9.07 -1.78 17.24
C THR A 217 7.61 -2.24 17.35
N SER A 218 7.06 -2.83 16.28
CA SER A 218 5.69 -3.36 16.29
C SER A 218 5.55 -4.53 17.28
N LEU A 219 6.52 -5.46 17.32
CA LEU A 219 6.52 -6.59 18.22
C LEU A 219 6.74 -6.17 19.68
N GLU A 220 7.66 -5.23 19.93
CA GLU A 220 7.91 -4.67 21.28
C GLU A 220 6.66 -3.99 21.83
N LYS A 221 5.91 -3.28 20.99
CA LYS A 221 4.62 -2.70 21.38
C LYS A 221 3.64 -3.78 21.82
N VAL A 222 3.53 -4.90 21.12
CA VAL A 222 2.68 -6.02 21.52
C VAL A 222 3.17 -6.60 22.85
N ALA A 223 4.46 -6.86 22.99
CA ALA A 223 5.06 -7.40 24.22
C ALA A 223 4.79 -6.49 25.44
N TYR A 224 4.89 -5.18 25.26
CA TYR A 224 4.57 -4.21 26.31
C TYR A 224 3.12 -4.33 26.82
N PHE A 225 2.15 -4.43 25.91
CA PHE A 225 0.74 -4.53 26.31
C PHE A 225 0.40 -5.91 26.89
N VAL A 226 1.02 -6.99 26.43
CA VAL A 226 0.88 -8.33 27.04
C VAL A 226 1.39 -8.31 28.49
N LYS A 227 2.54 -7.70 28.75
CA LYS A 227 3.09 -7.58 30.11
C LYS A 227 2.15 -6.81 31.05
N LYS A 228 1.49 -5.75 30.57
CA LYS A 228 0.53 -4.98 31.36
C LYS A 228 -0.79 -5.71 31.67
N GLY A 229 -1.22 -6.61 30.81
CA GLY A 229 -2.45 -7.40 31.01
C GLY A 229 -2.27 -8.57 31.97
N SER A 230 -1.05 -8.85 32.42
CA SER A 230 -0.70 -9.92 33.40
C SER A 230 -0.51 -9.39 34.81
N SER A 231 -0.82 -8.12 35.05
CA SER A 231 -0.83 -7.45 36.36
C SER A 231 -2.25 -7.00 36.67
#